data_9cee9af39f68be4d3698ddeda0cfd5b0
#
_entry.id   9cee9af39f68be4d3698ddeda0cfd5b0
#
_cell.length_a   1.000
_cell.length_b   1.000
_cell.length_c   1.000
_cell.angle_alpha   90.00
_cell.angle_beta   90.00
_cell.angle_gamma   90.00
#
_symmetry.space_group_name_H-M   'P 1'
#
loop_
_entity.id
_entity.type
_entity.pdbx_description
1 polymer ?
#
loop_
_entity_poly.entity_id
_entity_poly.type
_entity_poly.pdbx_seq_one_letter_code
_entity_poly.pdbx_strand_id
1 'polypeptide(L)'
;ITGLGDPCGKALTQHHLIERIAFTGGPETARHIVKNSSYNLSQVSLELGGKSPVAVFDDADQENALNGITAGIFGASGQSCIAGSRLYIQSSIYEIFLNKLIDKAKKIKLGPPMSDETQMGPLNSLKQLEVIEKNINDTVKQGGVIKCGGKRSSLSNKGYYFPATIIECENHNLPTAENELFGPVLSVMKFEKE
;
A
#
# COMPACT_ATOMS: atom_id res chain seq x y z
N ILE A 1 -14.65 21.19 -11.22
CA ILE A 1 -13.43 21.99 -11.36
C ILE A 1 -12.24 21.04 -11.32
N THR A 2 -11.40 21.09 -12.30
CA THR A 2 -10.15 20.33 -12.36
C THR A 2 -8.96 21.25 -12.19
N GLY A 3 -7.91 20.79 -11.48
CA GLY A 3 -6.71 21.60 -11.26
C GLY A 3 -5.74 20.92 -10.28
N LEU A 4 -4.60 21.53 -10.10
CA LEU A 4 -3.59 21.08 -9.15
C LEU A 4 -4.02 21.42 -7.69
N GLY A 5 -3.43 20.72 -6.73
CA GLY A 5 -3.66 21.02 -5.31
C GLY A 5 -3.34 22.46 -4.92
N ASP A 6 -2.29 23.01 -5.50
CA ASP A 6 -1.94 24.45 -5.47
C ASP A 6 -1.84 24.98 -6.91
N PRO A 7 -2.57 26.03 -7.30
CA PRO A 7 -3.41 26.89 -6.46
C PRO A 7 -4.88 26.46 -6.34
N CYS A 8 -5.39 25.56 -7.20
CA CYS A 8 -6.81 25.30 -7.35
C CYS A 8 -7.44 24.69 -6.07
N GLY A 9 -6.89 23.59 -5.58
CA GLY A 9 -7.39 22.93 -4.36
C GLY A 9 -7.31 23.84 -3.13
N LYS A 10 -6.22 24.60 -2.99
CA LYS A 10 -6.04 25.58 -1.94
C LYS A 10 -7.11 26.67 -2.01
N ALA A 11 -7.34 27.27 -3.17
CA ALA A 11 -8.36 28.31 -3.34
C ALA A 11 -9.76 27.77 -3.02
N LEU A 12 -10.09 26.55 -3.47
CA LEU A 12 -11.36 25.92 -3.19
C LEU A 12 -11.59 25.71 -1.68
N THR A 13 -10.57 25.18 -0.98
CA THR A 13 -10.68 24.85 0.45
C THR A 13 -10.70 26.07 1.37
N GLN A 14 -10.36 27.27 0.87
CA GLN A 14 -10.43 28.55 1.56
C GLN A 14 -11.64 29.40 1.16
N HIS A 15 -12.42 28.97 0.15
CA HIS A 15 -13.46 29.81 -0.43
C HIS A 15 -14.65 29.98 0.50
N HIS A 16 -15.11 31.19 0.71
CA HIS A 16 -16.16 31.55 1.68
C HIS A 16 -17.54 30.91 1.43
N LEU A 17 -17.81 30.47 0.19
CA LEU A 17 -19.04 29.75 -0.18
C LEU A 17 -18.95 28.23 0.01
N ILE A 18 -17.82 27.71 0.45
CA ILE A 18 -17.66 26.27 0.74
C ILE A 18 -18.00 26.03 2.21
N GLU A 19 -19.07 25.33 2.44
CA GLU A 19 -19.57 25.00 3.79
C GLU A 19 -19.05 23.65 4.29
N ARG A 20 -18.75 22.74 3.35
CA ARG A 20 -18.26 21.38 3.66
C ARG A 20 -17.22 20.90 2.67
N ILE A 21 -16.17 20.28 3.21
CA ILE A 21 -15.10 19.66 2.45
C ILE A 21 -15.07 18.16 2.78
N ALA A 22 -15.25 17.30 1.77
CA ALA A 22 -14.97 15.87 1.87
C ALA A 22 -13.65 15.59 1.13
N PHE A 23 -12.70 14.99 1.81
CA PHE A 23 -11.37 14.74 1.26
C PHE A 23 -10.95 13.30 1.51
N THR A 24 -10.43 12.67 0.44
CA THR A 24 -9.74 11.37 0.51
C THR A 24 -8.32 11.56 0.00
N GLY A 25 -7.32 11.12 0.77
CA GLY A 25 -5.92 11.22 0.38
C GLY A 25 -4.94 11.13 1.54
N GLY A 26 -3.72 11.59 1.34
CA GLY A 26 -2.66 11.50 2.35
C GLY A 26 -2.79 12.52 3.48
N PRO A 27 -2.24 12.19 4.69
CA PRO A 27 -2.36 13.03 5.89
C PRO A 27 -1.71 14.41 5.75
N GLU A 28 -0.66 14.53 4.94
CA GLU A 28 -0.01 15.83 4.67
C GLU A 28 -0.97 16.82 4.02
N THR A 29 -1.66 16.39 2.96
CA THR A 29 -2.67 17.21 2.28
C THR A 29 -3.86 17.49 3.21
N ALA A 30 -4.29 16.51 4.00
CA ALA A 30 -5.37 16.69 4.97
C ALA A 30 -5.06 17.81 5.99
N ARG A 31 -3.82 17.88 6.50
CA ARG A 31 -3.39 18.97 7.40
C ARG A 31 -3.52 20.35 6.74
N HIS A 32 -3.16 20.47 5.46
CA HIS A 32 -3.36 21.71 4.71
C HIS A 32 -4.83 22.06 4.55
N ILE A 33 -5.69 21.08 4.27
CA ILE A 33 -7.13 21.27 4.14
C ILE A 33 -7.75 21.74 5.46
N VAL A 34 -7.43 21.09 6.58
CA VAL A 34 -7.90 21.49 7.91
C VAL A 34 -7.45 22.92 8.26
N LYS A 35 -6.19 23.25 7.95
CA LYS A 35 -5.69 24.62 8.14
C LYS A 35 -6.46 25.62 7.26
N ASN A 36 -6.73 25.29 6.02
CA ASN A 36 -7.44 26.16 5.09
C ASN A 36 -8.90 26.35 5.50
N SER A 37 -9.58 25.31 5.99
CA SER A 37 -10.98 25.37 6.40
C SER A 37 -11.23 26.34 7.59
N SER A 38 -10.19 26.73 8.30
CA SER A 38 -10.31 27.72 9.38
C SER A 38 -10.69 29.12 8.90
N TYR A 39 -10.45 29.45 7.60
CA TYR A 39 -10.80 30.77 7.05
C TYR A 39 -12.31 30.96 6.86
N ASN A 40 -13.04 29.88 6.59
CA ASN A 40 -14.48 29.90 6.31
C ASN A 40 -15.29 29.03 7.29
N LEU A 41 -14.61 28.40 8.26
CA LEU A 41 -15.21 27.47 9.24
C LEU A 41 -15.98 26.31 8.61
N SER A 42 -15.57 25.88 7.41
CA SER A 42 -16.20 24.73 6.74
C SER A 42 -15.97 23.44 7.50
N GLN A 43 -17.00 22.58 7.51
CA GLN A 43 -16.89 21.24 8.07
C GLN A 43 -15.97 20.38 7.19
N VAL A 44 -15.09 19.58 7.79
CA VAL A 44 -14.16 18.71 7.08
C VAL A 44 -14.42 17.25 7.45
N SER A 45 -14.65 16.41 6.43
CA SER A 45 -14.64 14.95 6.54
C SER A 45 -13.37 14.43 5.86
N LEU A 46 -12.62 13.57 6.56
CA LEU A 46 -11.33 13.06 6.09
C LEU A 46 -11.36 11.54 6.00
N GLU A 47 -11.05 11.02 4.82
CA GLU A 47 -10.75 9.63 4.58
C GLU A 47 -9.26 9.52 4.24
N LEU A 48 -8.49 8.94 5.13
CA LEU A 48 -7.03 8.94 5.06
C LEU A 48 -6.47 7.53 4.89
N GLY A 49 -5.17 7.45 4.73
CA GLY A 49 -4.45 6.19 4.60
C GLY A 49 -4.38 5.40 5.90
N GLY A 50 -3.76 4.25 5.79
CA GLY A 50 -3.57 3.33 6.91
C GLY A 50 -2.47 2.31 6.67
N LYS A 51 -2.30 1.44 7.65
CA LYS A 51 -1.38 0.31 7.57
C LYS A 51 -2.09 -0.93 8.13
N SER A 52 -3.10 -1.39 7.37
CA SER A 52 -4.04 -2.43 7.83
C SER A 52 -3.33 -3.76 8.12
N PRO A 53 -3.57 -4.36 9.30
CA PRO A 53 -3.07 -5.67 9.64
C PRO A 53 -4.00 -6.76 9.13
N VAL A 54 -3.41 -7.92 8.80
CA VAL A 54 -4.11 -9.19 8.56
C VAL A 54 -3.43 -10.22 9.44
N ALA A 55 -4.19 -10.97 10.24
CA ALA A 55 -3.69 -12.06 11.06
C ALA A 55 -4.20 -13.40 10.55
N VAL A 56 -3.32 -14.40 10.46
CA VAL A 56 -3.65 -15.77 10.05
C VAL A 56 -3.26 -16.71 11.16
N PHE A 57 -4.27 -17.31 11.80
CA PHE A 57 -4.13 -18.35 12.81
C PHE A 57 -4.06 -19.73 12.17
N ASP A 58 -3.62 -20.73 12.91
CA ASP A 58 -3.40 -22.08 12.38
C ASP A 58 -4.69 -22.85 12.06
N ASP A 59 -5.81 -22.43 12.64
CA ASP A 59 -7.16 -22.94 12.36
C ASP A 59 -7.86 -22.27 11.16
N ALA A 60 -7.20 -21.28 10.52
CA ALA A 60 -7.78 -20.60 9.36
C ALA A 60 -7.86 -21.49 8.11
N ASP A 61 -8.88 -21.27 7.28
CA ASP A 61 -8.89 -21.80 5.91
C ASP A 61 -7.76 -21.15 5.11
N GLN A 62 -6.66 -21.89 4.97
CA GLN A 62 -5.43 -21.39 4.36
C GLN A 62 -5.61 -20.96 2.90
N GLU A 63 -6.43 -21.67 2.10
CA GLU A 63 -6.63 -21.32 0.70
C GLU A 63 -7.41 -20.01 0.55
N ASN A 64 -8.49 -19.87 1.31
CA ASN A 64 -9.25 -18.62 1.34
C ASN A 64 -8.43 -17.46 1.90
N ALA A 65 -7.61 -17.69 2.93
CA ALA A 65 -6.69 -16.69 3.48
C ALA A 65 -5.66 -16.24 2.44
N LEU A 66 -5.02 -17.18 1.71
CA LEU A 66 -4.08 -16.86 0.63
C LEU A 66 -4.73 -16.04 -0.49
N ASN A 67 -5.96 -16.38 -0.89
CA ASN A 67 -6.71 -15.65 -1.91
C ASN A 67 -7.04 -14.23 -1.43
N GLY A 68 -7.57 -14.10 -0.21
CA GLY A 68 -7.93 -12.82 0.39
C GLY A 68 -6.73 -11.89 0.57
N ILE A 69 -5.61 -12.40 1.08
CA ILE A 69 -4.37 -11.63 1.23
C ILE A 69 -3.84 -11.18 -0.13
N THR A 70 -3.77 -12.10 -1.11
CA THR A 70 -3.27 -11.77 -2.44
C THR A 70 -4.11 -10.68 -3.11
N ALA A 71 -5.44 -10.79 -3.06
CA ALA A 71 -6.35 -9.79 -3.59
C ALA A 71 -6.27 -8.47 -2.79
N GLY A 72 -6.18 -8.54 -1.47
CA GLY A 72 -6.21 -7.38 -0.57
C GLY A 72 -4.98 -6.48 -0.66
N ILE A 73 -3.80 -7.04 -0.97
CA ILE A 73 -2.58 -6.23 -1.07
C ILE A 73 -2.13 -6.01 -2.52
N PHE A 74 -2.29 -6.97 -3.43
CA PHE A 74 -1.81 -6.82 -4.80
C PHE A 74 -2.88 -6.33 -5.77
N GLY A 75 -4.16 -6.41 -5.41
CA GLY A 75 -5.24 -5.74 -6.13
C GLY A 75 -4.99 -4.24 -6.24
N ALA A 76 -5.38 -3.62 -7.36
CA ALA A 76 -5.10 -2.21 -7.66
C ALA A 76 -3.63 -1.80 -7.47
N SER A 77 -2.68 -2.74 -7.63
CA SER A 77 -1.24 -2.54 -7.41
C SER A 77 -0.90 -2.07 -5.98
N GLY A 78 -1.69 -2.50 -4.98
CA GLY A 78 -1.55 -2.10 -3.58
C GLY A 78 -1.89 -0.65 -3.27
N GLN A 79 -2.50 0.06 -4.21
CA GLN A 79 -2.86 1.48 -4.08
C GLN A 79 -4.28 1.64 -3.51
N SER A 80 -4.48 1.12 -2.30
CA SER A 80 -5.74 1.20 -1.56
C SER A 80 -5.49 1.57 -0.10
N CYS A 81 -6.32 2.46 0.44
CA CYS A 81 -6.26 2.86 1.84
C CYS A 81 -6.56 1.71 2.82
N ILE A 82 -7.28 0.68 2.36
CA ILE A 82 -7.62 -0.52 3.15
C ILE A 82 -6.74 -1.73 2.81
N ALA A 83 -5.67 -1.56 2.02
CA ALA A 83 -4.79 -2.66 1.66
C ALA A 83 -4.19 -3.33 2.90
N GLY A 84 -4.34 -4.66 2.99
CA GLY A 84 -3.77 -5.48 4.07
C GLY A 84 -2.26 -5.61 3.94
N SER A 85 -1.54 -4.54 4.24
CA SER A 85 -0.11 -4.38 3.95
C SER A 85 0.82 -4.91 5.04
N ARG A 86 0.27 -5.32 6.20
CA ARG A 86 0.98 -6.05 7.26
C ARG A 86 0.32 -7.40 7.48
N LEU A 87 1.09 -8.46 7.30
CA LEU A 87 0.61 -9.83 7.50
C LEU A 87 1.31 -10.45 8.72
N TYR A 88 0.51 -10.93 9.65
CA TYR A 88 0.95 -11.68 10.81
C TYR A 88 0.55 -13.13 10.64
N ILE A 89 1.50 -14.06 10.66
CA ILE A 89 1.26 -15.49 10.50
C ILE A 89 1.66 -16.19 11.78
N GLN A 90 0.77 -17.05 12.30
CA GLN A 90 1.07 -17.86 13.49
C GLN A 90 2.23 -18.81 13.22
N SER A 91 3.12 -18.96 14.19
CA SER A 91 4.40 -19.66 14.06
C SER A 91 4.25 -21.10 13.60
N SER A 92 3.20 -21.81 14.05
CA SER A 92 2.93 -23.20 13.69
C SER A 92 2.74 -23.45 12.19
N ILE A 93 2.27 -22.44 11.45
CA ILE A 93 2.01 -22.52 9.99
C ILE A 93 2.90 -21.62 9.16
N TYR A 94 3.77 -20.83 9.79
CA TYR A 94 4.49 -19.72 9.16
C TYR A 94 5.22 -20.11 7.87
N GLU A 95 6.11 -21.08 7.93
CA GLU A 95 6.96 -21.44 6.77
C GLU A 95 6.13 -21.98 5.61
N ILE A 96 5.16 -22.86 5.89
CA ILE A 96 4.33 -23.47 4.85
C ILE A 96 3.43 -22.42 4.20
N PHE A 97 2.81 -21.57 5.00
CA PHE A 97 1.90 -20.54 4.50
C PHE A 97 2.65 -19.46 3.72
N LEU A 98 3.79 -18.98 4.25
CA LEU A 98 4.62 -17.97 3.59
C LEU A 98 5.12 -18.46 2.22
N ASN A 99 5.59 -19.70 2.12
CA ASN A 99 6.06 -20.26 0.85
C ASN A 99 4.93 -20.32 -0.20
N LYS A 100 3.73 -20.78 0.19
CA LYS A 100 2.55 -20.77 -0.70
C LYS A 100 2.20 -19.36 -1.18
N LEU A 101 2.26 -18.37 -0.28
CA LEU A 101 1.99 -16.97 -0.60
C LEU A 101 3.02 -16.38 -1.57
N ILE A 102 4.31 -16.69 -1.37
CA ILE A 102 5.40 -16.29 -2.27
C ILE A 102 5.18 -16.87 -3.66
N ASP A 103 4.84 -18.15 -3.76
CA ASP A 103 4.57 -18.81 -5.04
C ASP A 103 3.37 -18.20 -5.76
N LYS A 104 2.35 -17.80 -5.02
CA LYS A 104 1.17 -17.13 -5.55
C LYS A 104 1.52 -15.71 -6.03
N ALA A 105 2.26 -14.95 -5.25
CA ALA A 105 2.71 -13.60 -5.59
C ALA A 105 3.58 -13.58 -6.86
N LYS A 106 4.50 -14.54 -7.01
CA LYS A 106 5.36 -14.68 -8.20
C LYS A 106 4.59 -14.96 -9.49
N LYS A 107 3.39 -15.53 -9.42
CA LYS A 107 2.55 -15.86 -10.57
C LYS A 107 1.70 -14.68 -11.05
N ILE A 108 1.64 -13.58 -10.30
CA ILE A 108 0.86 -12.40 -10.69
C ILE A 108 1.44 -11.79 -11.97
N LYS A 109 0.63 -11.76 -13.01
CA LYS A 109 1.01 -11.17 -14.31
C LYS A 109 0.97 -9.64 -14.24
N LEU A 110 2.14 -9.03 -14.22
CA LEU A 110 2.33 -7.59 -14.30
C LEU A 110 2.26 -7.17 -15.78
N GLY A 111 1.48 -6.12 -16.10
CA GLY A 111 1.32 -5.72 -17.50
C GLY A 111 0.54 -4.44 -17.74
N PRO A 112 0.36 -4.06 -19.03
CA PRO A 112 -0.44 -2.90 -19.40
C PRO A 112 -1.91 -3.06 -18.96
N PRO A 113 -2.55 -2.00 -18.42
CA PRO A 113 -3.90 -2.09 -17.88
C PRO A 113 -4.99 -2.51 -18.89
N MET A 114 -4.76 -2.28 -20.18
CA MET A 114 -5.72 -2.61 -21.25
C MET A 114 -5.55 -4.04 -21.81
N SER A 115 -4.66 -4.83 -21.24
CA SER A 115 -4.47 -6.22 -21.64
C SER A 115 -5.27 -7.16 -20.75
N ASP A 116 -6.06 -8.05 -21.33
CA ASP A 116 -6.85 -9.06 -20.59
C ASP A 116 -5.98 -10.05 -19.81
N GLU A 117 -4.70 -10.17 -20.16
CA GLU A 117 -3.73 -11.02 -19.47
C GLU A 117 -3.19 -10.37 -18.19
N THR A 118 -3.37 -9.06 -18.01
CA THR A 118 -2.81 -8.31 -16.88
C THR A 118 -3.62 -8.52 -15.61
N GLN A 119 -2.94 -8.93 -14.56
CA GLN A 119 -3.52 -9.05 -13.22
C GLN A 119 -3.14 -7.89 -12.30
N MET A 120 -2.01 -7.24 -12.58
CA MET A 120 -1.55 -6.07 -11.82
C MET A 120 -0.93 -5.04 -12.76
N GLY A 121 -1.41 -3.81 -12.70
CA GLY A 121 -0.95 -2.69 -13.52
C GLY A 121 0.22 -1.91 -12.89
N PRO A 122 0.58 -0.77 -13.50
CA PRO A 122 1.64 0.09 -12.98
C PRO A 122 1.20 0.89 -11.76
N LEU A 123 2.17 1.43 -11.05
CA LEU A 123 1.96 2.48 -10.05
C LEU A 123 1.55 3.80 -10.73
N ASN A 124 0.90 4.65 -9.98
CA ASN A 124 0.36 5.93 -10.45
C ASN A 124 1.45 6.95 -10.87
N SER A 125 2.64 6.96 -10.24
CA SER A 125 3.66 7.97 -10.52
C SER A 125 5.08 7.50 -10.23
N LEU A 126 6.07 8.19 -10.83
CA LEU A 126 7.48 7.99 -10.54
C LEU A 126 7.80 8.27 -9.06
N LYS A 127 7.24 9.35 -8.52
CA LYS A 127 7.42 9.70 -7.10
C LYS A 127 7.01 8.55 -6.17
N GLN A 128 5.89 7.88 -6.49
CA GLN A 128 5.42 6.74 -5.71
C GLN A 128 6.37 5.55 -5.82
N LEU A 129 6.87 5.27 -7.01
CA LEU A 129 7.85 4.22 -7.24
C LEU A 129 9.13 4.46 -6.42
N GLU A 130 9.65 5.68 -6.42
CA GLU A 130 10.86 6.06 -5.66
C GLU A 130 10.66 5.96 -4.14
N VAL A 131 9.47 6.33 -3.64
CA VAL A 131 9.11 6.16 -2.22
C VAL A 131 9.13 4.68 -1.84
N ILE A 132 8.57 3.80 -2.68
CA ILE A 132 8.56 2.36 -2.44
C ILE A 132 9.99 1.81 -2.40
N GLU A 133 10.80 2.12 -3.42
CA GLU A 133 12.19 1.66 -3.49
C GLU A 133 13.02 2.12 -2.29
N LYS A 134 12.85 3.39 -1.90
CA LYS A 134 13.54 3.93 -0.72
C LYS A 134 13.17 3.14 0.54
N ASN A 135 11.88 2.94 0.81
CA ASN A 135 11.44 2.22 2.02
C ASN A 135 11.90 0.76 2.02
N ILE A 136 11.88 0.07 0.88
CA ILE A 136 12.40 -1.29 0.75
C ILE A 136 13.89 -1.32 1.06
N ASN A 137 14.68 -0.43 0.45
CA ASN A 137 16.11 -0.36 0.69
C ASN A 137 16.44 -0.07 2.16
N ASP A 138 15.71 0.84 2.79
CA ASP A 138 15.91 1.19 4.19
C ASP A 138 15.48 0.04 5.12
N THR A 139 14.43 -0.71 4.77
CA THR A 139 14.02 -1.93 5.48
C THR A 139 15.09 -3.03 5.41
N VAL A 140 15.66 -3.26 4.23
CA VAL A 140 16.73 -4.26 4.05
C VAL A 140 17.98 -3.89 4.85
N LYS A 141 18.38 -2.60 4.87
CA LYS A 141 19.50 -2.12 5.70
C LYS A 141 19.28 -2.35 7.20
N GLN A 142 18.01 -2.41 7.63
CA GLN A 142 17.62 -2.61 9.02
C GLN A 142 17.26 -4.08 9.34
N GLY A 143 17.62 -5.02 8.44
CA GLY A 143 17.48 -6.46 8.68
C GLY A 143 16.24 -7.11 8.04
N GLY A 144 15.41 -6.37 7.31
CA GLY A 144 14.30 -6.96 6.54
C GLY A 144 14.80 -7.84 5.39
N VAL A 145 14.11 -8.94 5.11
CA VAL A 145 14.50 -9.93 4.10
C VAL A 145 13.48 -9.98 2.97
N ILE A 146 13.91 -9.63 1.76
CA ILE A 146 13.05 -9.72 0.57
C ILE A 146 12.85 -11.20 0.20
N LYS A 147 11.60 -11.66 0.20
CA LYS A 147 11.22 -13.04 -0.17
C LYS A 147 10.84 -13.15 -1.66
N CYS A 148 10.26 -12.10 -2.24
CA CYS A 148 10.04 -11.97 -3.69
C CYS A 148 9.87 -10.50 -4.08
N GLY A 149 10.03 -10.17 -5.36
CA GLY A 149 9.91 -8.80 -5.87
C GLY A 149 11.06 -7.89 -5.44
N GLY A 150 10.74 -6.73 -4.92
CA GLY A 150 11.69 -5.80 -4.28
C GLY A 150 12.44 -4.86 -5.21
N LYS A 151 12.28 -4.99 -6.53
CA LYS A 151 12.92 -4.14 -7.53
C LYS A 151 11.94 -3.79 -8.64
N ARG A 152 12.06 -2.57 -9.20
CA ARG A 152 11.22 -2.19 -10.35
C ARG A 152 11.36 -3.19 -11.51
N SER A 153 10.27 -3.39 -12.24
CA SER A 153 10.25 -4.26 -13.40
C SER A 153 10.87 -3.58 -14.61
N SER A 154 11.58 -4.34 -15.43
CA SER A 154 12.05 -3.93 -16.76
C SER A 154 11.02 -4.15 -17.86
N LEU A 155 9.78 -4.46 -17.52
CA LEU A 155 8.71 -4.77 -18.46
C LEU A 155 8.50 -3.69 -19.53
N SER A 156 8.64 -2.41 -19.14
CA SER A 156 8.52 -1.26 -20.04
C SER A 156 9.21 -0.02 -19.43
N ASN A 157 9.86 0.76 -20.28
CA ASN A 157 10.35 2.11 -19.95
C ASN A 157 9.22 3.16 -19.94
N LYS A 158 8.02 2.77 -20.35
CA LYS A 158 6.82 3.62 -20.36
C LYS A 158 5.85 3.11 -19.30
N GLY A 159 6.06 3.49 -18.05
CA GLY A 159 5.20 3.09 -16.93
C GLY A 159 6.00 2.70 -15.71
N TYR A 160 5.35 2.79 -14.55
CA TYR A 160 5.98 2.62 -13.24
C TYR A 160 5.64 1.23 -12.69
N TYR A 161 6.14 0.18 -13.37
CA TYR A 161 5.83 -1.20 -13.03
C TYR A 161 6.67 -1.69 -11.87
N PHE A 162 5.98 -2.15 -10.82
CA PHE A 162 6.60 -2.74 -9.65
C PHE A 162 5.94 -4.08 -9.33
N PRO A 163 6.71 -5.17 -9.18
CA PRO A 163 6.14 -6.49 -8.97
C PRO A 163 5.58 -6.66 -7.57
N ALA A 164 4.70 -7.64 -7.40
CA ALA A 164 4.27 -8.10 -6.10
C ALA A 164 5.48 -8.40 -5.22
N THR A 165 5.57 -7.74 -4.07
CA THR A 165 6.75 -7.78 -3.20
C THR A 165 6.37 -8.23 -1.81
N ILE A 166 7.09 -9.21 -1.30
CA ILE A 166 6.95 -9.71 0.08
C ILE A 166 8.27 -9.54 0.80
N ILE A 167 8.22 -8.90 1.96
CA ILE A 167 9.38 -8.66 2.82
C ILE A 167 9.09 -9.22 4.21
N GLU A 168 9.94 -10.12 4.66
CA GLU A 168 9.91 -10.61 6.02
C GLU A 168 10.54 -9.56 6.94
N CYS A 169 9.81 -9.20 7.98
CA CYS A 169 10.19 -8.20 8.97
C CYS A 169 10.24 -8.85 10.35
N GLU A 170 11.28 -8.62 11.11
CA GLU A 170 11.38 -9.12 12.49
C GLU A 170 10.39 -8.42 13.42
N ASN A 171 10.10 -7.15 13.13
CA ASN A 171 9.17 -6.33 13.92
C ASN A 171 8.48 -5.27 13.04
N HIS A 172 7.50 -4.57 13.62
CA HIS A 172 6.70 -3.57 12.92
C HIS A 172 7.33 -2.16 12.86
N ASN A 173 8.52 -1.96 13.41
CA ASN A 173 9.22 -0.66 13.36
C ASN A 173 10.06 -0.50 12.08
N LEU A 174 10.13 -1.54 11.23
CA LEU A 174 10.82 -1.45 9.95
C LEU A 174 10.04 -0.58 8.96
N PRO A 175 10.70 0.22 8.11
CA PRO A 175 10.05 1.22 7.26
C PRO A 175 8.89 0.69 6.41
N THR A 176 8.99 -0.53 5.84
CA THR A 176 7.89 -1.12 5.05
C THR A 176 6.73 -1.62 5.91
N ALA A 177 6.94 -1.91 7.19
CA ALA A 177 5.90 -2.32 8.12
C ALA A 177 5.24 -1.12 8.81
N GLU A 178 5.95 0.00 8.98
CA GLU A 178 5.48 1.22 9.63
C GLU A 178 4.77 2.17 8.66
N ASN A 179 5.39 2.45 7.50
CA ASN A 179 4.90 3.47 6.58
C ASN A 179 3.88 2.92 5.59
N GLU A 180 2.84 3.69 5.29
CA GLU A 180 1.94 3.43 4.17
C GLU A 180 2.68 3.66 2.85
N LEU A 181 2.95 2.58 2.11
CA LEU A 181 3.69 2.66 0.84
C LEU A 181 2.81 2.92 -0.38
N PHE A 182 1.50 2.67 -0.27
CA PHE A 182 0.54 2.78 -1.36
C PHE A 182 1.01 2.09 -2.64
N GLY A 183 1.42 0.83 -2.49
CA GLY A 183 2.03 0.00 -3.54
C GLY A 183 2.02 -1.50 -3.18
N PRO A 184 2.41 -2.38 -4.12
CA PRO A 184 2.27 -3.82 -3.99
C PRO A 184 3.35 -4.45 -3.08
N VAL A 185 3.43 -3.98 -1.83
CA VAL A 185 4.44 -4.40 -0.85
C VAL A 185 3.77 -4.90 0.41
N LEU A 186 4.02 -6.15 0.75
CA LEU A 186 3.54 -6.84 1.93
C LEU A 186 4.68 -7.05 2.92
N SER A 187 4.54 -6.54 4.12
CA SER A 187 5.43 -6.84 5.24
C SER A 187 4.87 -8.01 6.03
N VAL A 188 5.67 -9.08 6.21
CA VAL A 188 5.25 -10.31 6.89
C VAL A 188 6.01 -10.47 8.19
N MET A 189 5.30 -10.80 9.24
CA MET A 189 5.80 -11.00 10.59
C MET A 189 5.24 -12.29 11.18
N LYS A 190 6.02 -12.88 12.07
CA LYS A 190 5.63 -14.09 12.80
C LYS A 190 5.07 -13.70 14.17
N PHE A 191 4.05 -14.43 14.65
CA PHE A 191 3.60 -14.33 16.03
C PHE A 191 3.38 -15.71 16.65
N GLU A 192 3.46 -15.81 17.97
CA GLU A 192 3.34 -17.07 18.73
C GLU A 192 1.92 -17.25 19.27
N LYS A 193 1.42 -16.25 19.98
CA LYS A 193 0.10 -16.25 20.65
C LYS A 193 -0.55 -14.89 20.50
N GLU A 194 -1.86 -14.87 20.63
CA GLU A 194 -2.68 -13.69 20.67
C GLU A 194 -2.30 -12.76 21.84
#